data_dba4cc5ce3a610813c11f7f6557da5ff
#
_entry.id   dba4cc5ce3a610813c11f7f6557da5ff
#
_cell.length_a   1.000
_cell.length_b   1.000
_cell.length_c   1.000
_cell.angle_alpha   90.00
_cell.angle_beta   90.00
_cell.angle_gamma   90.00
#
_symmetry.space_group_name_H-M   'P 1'
#
loop_
_entity.id
_entity.type
_entity.pdbx_description
1 polymer ?
#
loop_
_entity_poly.entity_id
_entity_poly.type
_entity_poly.pdbx_seq_one_letter_code
_entity_poly.pdbx_strand_id
1 'polypeptide(L)'
;MKRARWLWLAAVLVLTLVGAGCGGGNEESSGGTGTSGGAKDKVTLQLKWVTQAQFAGYYAAKAEGYYDDEGLDVDIKVGGPDIVPEQVVLGGQAEFGIDWLDNLLATRDQNGDIVNIAQVFARSGMTEVTWKDSGLDSIASLKGKKVGVWLGGNEHKLFAALNKNGIDPQSDVEVVAQPFDMNLFLNREVDAAAAMTYNELAQVLEQENPDTGELYTLDDLNVLKMSEQGTGALEDGVFVRGDWIQDEGNQDIATRFLKASFKGWIFCRDNSDECLQIVLDNGPTLGEGHQNWQLNEINKLIWPNDLGIGVMNPDDFDTTAQIAIDYGVIKNEASSDAYIDTYAKAAVEALKADGADVNGASWQAPTVEVTAGGE
;
A
#
# COMPACT_ATOMS: atom_id res chain seq x y z
N MET A 1 -14.88 38.63 47.28
CA MET A 1 -16.22 39.11 47.71
C MET A 1 -17.27 38.27 47.00
N LYS A 2 -18.16 37.62 47.80
CA LYS A 2 -19.50 37.06 47.52
C LYS A 2 -19.64 36.10 46.33
N ARG A 3 -19.67 34.77 46.52
CA ARG A 3 -20.75 33.87 46.97
C ARG A 3 -22.09 34.05 46.22
N ALA A 4 -22.49 33.00 45.45
CA ALA A 4 -23.84 32.44 45.55
C ALA A 4 -23.91 31.04 44.93
N ARG A 5 -24.27 30.08 45.77
CA ARG A 5 -24.70 28.69 45.49
C ARG A 5 -26.17 28.73 45.12
N TRP A 6 -26.64 27.85 44.24
CA TRP A 6 -28.01 27.33 44.32
C TRP A 6 -28.07 25.88 43.87
N LEU A 7 -28.46 25.05 44.81
CA LEU A 7 -28.93 23.67 44.69
C LEU A 7 -30.42 23.70 44.41
N TRP A 8 -30.96 22.79 43.64
CA TRP A 8 -32.28 22.20 43.84
C TRP A 8 -32.35 20.75 43.39
N LEU A 9 -33.01 19.95 44.25
CA LEU A 9 -33.20 18.53 44.33
C LEU A 9 -34.34 17.98 43.45
N ALA A 10 -34.17 16.75 43.03
CA ALA A 10 -35.06 15.54 43.05
C ALA A 10 -36.51 15.60 42.54
N ALA A 11 -36.85 14.59 41.75
CA ALA A 11 -37.99 13.68 42.04
C ALA A 11 -37.94 12.39 41.20
N VAL A 12 -37.99 11.28 41.90
CA VAL A 12 -38.15 9.88 41.45
C VAL A 12 -39.63 9.65 41.14
N LEU A 13 -39.96 8.96 40.06
CA LEU A 13 -41.25 8.27 39.92
C LEU A 13 -41.05 6.87 39.27
N VAL A 14 -41.25 5.86 40.12
CA VAL A 14 -41.37 4.43 39.77
C VAL A 14 -42.85 4.18 39.43
N LEU A 15 -43.12 3.52 38.32
CA LEU A 15 -44.41 2.86 38.07
C LEU A 15 -44.17 1.46 37.48
N THR A 16 -44.43 0.49 38.31
CA THR A 16 -44.57 -0.93 37.93
C THR A 16 -46.03 -1.19 37.48
N LEU A 17 -46.17 -1.92 36.37
CA LEU A 17 -47.41 -2.58 36.04
C LEU A 17 -47.15 -3.98 35.49
N VAL A 18 -47.58 -4.97 36.25
CA VAL A 18 -47.64 -6.40 35.91
C VAL A 18 -48.94 -6.66 35.18
N GLY A 19 -48.88 -7.39 34.08
CA GLY A 19 -50.04 -7.89 33.38
C GLY A 19 -49.75 -9.24 32.71
N ALA A 20 -50.17 -10.33 33.34
CA ALA A 20 -50.15 -11.66 32.78
C ALA A 20 -51.32 -11.86 31.83
N GLY A 21 -51.09 -12.56 30.69
CA GLY A 21 -52.12 -13.01 29.76
C GLY A 21 -51.64 -14.18 28.95
N CYS A 22 -52.03 -15.40 29.30
CA CYS A 22 -51.87 -16.61 28.52
C CYS A 22 -52.87 -16.64 27.35
N GLY A 23 -52.41 -17.13 26.17
CA GLY A 23 -53.26 -17.48 25.04
C GLY A 23 -52.44 -18.12 23.95
N GLY A 24 -52.59 -19.46 23.79
CA GLY A 24 -51.91 -20.26 22.79
C GLY A 24 -52.52 -20.10 21.39
N GLY A 25 -51.71 -20.29 20.38
CA GLY A 25 -52.06 -20.40 18.96
C GLY A 25 -50.85 -20.86 18.19
N ASN A 26 -50.87 -22.12 17.74
CA ASN A 26 -49.91 -22.66 16.76
C ASN A 26 -50.19 -22.01 15.41
N GLU A 27 -49.20 -21.37 14.84
CA GLU A 27 -49.08 -21.18 13.39
C GLU A 27 -47.64 -21.46 12.95
N GLU A 28 -47.50 -22.35 12.00
CA GLU A 28 -46.27 -22.68 11.31
C GLU A 28 -45.77 -21.43 10.58
N SER A 29 -44.60 -20.94 10.94
CA SER A 29 -43.91 -19.89 10.19
C SER A 29 -42.73 -20.51 9.47
N SER A 30 -42.83 -20.48 8.15
CA SER A 30 -41.76 -20.76 7.19
C SER A 30 -40.46 -20.05 7.55
N GLY A 31 -39.39 -20.84 7.65
CA GLY A 31 -38.05 -20.35 7.91
C GLY A 31 -37.56 -19.40 6.81
N GLY A 32 -37.58 -18.12 7.11
CA GLY A 32 -36.70 -17.14 6.46
C GLY A 32 -35.42 -17.15 7.27
N THR A 33 -34.32 -17.58 6.68
CA THR A 33 -32.96 -17.34 7.20
C THR A 33 -32.70 -15.85 7.14
N GLY A 34 -33.13 -15.11 8.15
CA GLY A 34 -32.68 -13.76 8.40
C GLY A 34 -31.27 -13.85 8.94
N THR A 35 -30.30 -13.37 8.16
CA THR A 35 -28.93 -13.11 8.61
C THR A 35 -29.03 -12.23 9.85
N SER A 36 -28.69 -12.75 11.02
CA SER A 36 -28.51 -11.94 12.23
C SER A 36 -27.31 -11.03 11.97
N GLY A 37 -27.54 -9.74 11.73
CA GLY A 37 -26.49 -8.73 11.69
C GLY A 37 -25.82 -8.66 13.06
N GLY A 38 -24.77 -9.46 13.28
CA GLY A 38 -23.82 -9.28 14.37
C GLY A 38 -23.14 -7.92 14.24
N ALA A 39 -22.61 -7.37 15.33
CA ALA A 39 -21.76 -6.19 15.25
C ALA A 39 -20.53 -6.53 14.37
N LYS A 40 -20.18 -5.64 13.45
CA LYS A 40 -19.00 -5.81 12.61
C LYS A 40 -17.73 -5.66 13.44
N ASP A 41 -16.69 -6.42 13.10
CA ASP A 41 -15.37 -6.23 13.67
C ASP A 41 -14.76 -4.95 13.11
N LYS A 42 -14.32 -4.08 14.02
CA LYS A 42 -13.70 -2.79 13.65
C LYS A 42 -12.21 -2.99 13.53
N VAL A 43 -11.67 -2.59 12.41
CA VAL A 43 -10.22 -2.64 12.12
C VAL A 43 -9.77 -1.37 11.41
N THR A 44 -8.53 -1.01 11.61
CA THR A 44 -7.89 0.13 10.97
C THR A 44 -6.76 -0.34 10.07
N LEU A 45 -6.73 0.19 8.84
CA LEU A 45 -5.63 0.04 7.89
C LEU A 45 -4.85 1.36 7.80
N GLN A 46 -3.57 1.33 8.17
CA GLN A 46 -2.65 2.45 7.95
C GLN A 46 -1.98 2.31 6.59
N LEU A 47 -2.23 3.25 5.69
CA LEU A 47 -1.56 3.31 4.40
C LEU A 47 -0.13 3.86 4.55
N LYS A 48 0.75 3.47 3.63
CA LYS A 48 2.12 4.01 3.54
C LYS A 48 2.14 5.48 3.09
N TRP A 49 1.31 5.85 2.14
CA TRP A 49 1.36 7.14 1.44
C TRP A 49 0.02 7.86 1.43
N VAL A 50 -0.03 9.02 0.78
CA VAL A 50 -1.26 9.79 0.57
C VAL A 50 -2.27 9.04 -0.29
N THR A 51 -3.53 9.48 -0.26
CA THR A 51 -4.59 8.91 -1.11
C THR A 51 -4.22 9.01 -2.57
N GLN A 52 -4.18 7.86 -3.24
CA GLN A 52 -3.89 7.73 -4.67
C GLN A 52 -4.18 6.29 -5.15
N ALA A 53 -4.12 6.03 -6.45
CA ALA A 53 -4.41 4.73 -7.04
C ALA A 53 -3.48 3.60 -6.55
N GLN A 54 -2.33 3.93 -5.91
CA GLN A 54 -1.49 2.96 -5.20
C GLN A 54 -2.27 2.11 -4.19
N PHE A 55 -3.38 2.61 -3.68
CA PHE A 55 -4.20 1.92 -2.68
C PHE A 55 -5.61 1.60 -3.19
N ALA A 56 -5.79 1.64 -4.50
CA ALA A 56 -7.09 1.52 -5.16
C ALA A 56 -7.90 0.30 -4.71
N GLY A 57 -7.25 -0.87 -4.58
CA GLY A 57 -7.94 -2.09 -4.19
C GLY A 57 -8.57 -2.04 -2.79
N TYR A 58 -7.96 -1.31 -1.84
CA TYR A 58 -8.51 -1.14 -0.50
C TYR A 58 -9.69 -0.17 -0.50
N TYR A 59 -9.62 0.91 -1.29
CA TYR A 59 -10.74 1.83 -1.48
C TYR A 59 -11.90 1.15 -2.20
N ALA A 60 -11.61 0.36 -3.25
CA ALA A 60 -12.61 -0.42 -3.97
C ALA A 60 -13.27 -1.47 -3.05
N ALA A 61 -12.49 -2.19 -2.23
CA ALA A 61 -13.06 -3.14 -1.28
C ALA A 61 -14.04 -2.49 -0.30
N LYS A 62 -13.78 -1.25 0.10
CA LYS A 62 -14.69 -0.48 0.96
C LYS A 62 -15.91 0.03 0.20
N ALA A 63 -15.72 0.63 -0.97
CA ALA A 63 -16.79 1.24 -1.76
C ALA A 63 -17.79 0.19 -2.28
N GLU A 64 -17.28 -0.97 -2.73
CA GLU A 64 -18.08 -2.09 -3.23
C GLU A 64 -18.70 -2.96 -2.10
N GLY A 65 -18.46 -2.59 -0.82
CA GLY A 65 -19.02 -3.30 0.32
C GLY A 65 -18.38 -4.66 0.61
N TYR A 66 -17.22 -4.99 0.03
CA TYR A 66 -16.58 -6.30 0.24
C TYR A 66 -16.12 -6.52 1.67
N TYR A 67 -15.68 -5.46 2.38
CA TYR A 67 -15.43 -5.54 3.82
C TYR A 67 -16.71 -5.78 4.61
N ASP A 68 -17.81 -5.14 4.21
CA ASP A 68 -19.12 -5.31 4.82
C ASP A 68 -19.64 -6.73 4.68
N ASP A 69 -19.46 -7.35 3.50
CA ASP A 69 -19.82 -8.73 3.20
C ASP A 69 -19.06 -9.74 4.10
N GLU A 70 -17.83 -9.40 4.48
CA GLU A 70 -16.97 -10.17 5.38
C GLU A 70 -17.17 -9.77 6.87
N GLY A 71 -18.17 -8.94 7.18
CA GLY A 71 -18.49 -8.53 8.55
C GLY A 71 -17.45 -7.60 9.18
N LEU A 72 -16.72 -6.83 8.38
CA LEU A 72 -15.71 -5.88 8.82
C LEU A 72 -16.18 -4.42 8.65
N ASP A 73 -15.79 -3.56 9.59
CA ASP A 73 -15.89 -2.10 9.50
C ASP A 73 -14.46 -1.55 9.44
N VAL A 74 -13.98 -1.27 8.22
CA VAL A 74 -12.59 -0.90 7.97
C VAL A 74 -12.43 0.62 7.90
N ASP A 75 -11.60 1.18 8.80
CA ASP A 75 -11.14 2.56 8.74
C ASP A 75 -9.80 2.63 7.99
N ILE A 76 -9.74 3.37 6.89
CA ILE A 76 -8.52 3.54 6.09
C ILE A 76 -7.89 4.88 6.47
N LYS A 77 -6.73 4.82 7.12
CA LYS A 77 -5.92 5.98 7.49
C LYS A 77 -4.88 6.30 6.43
N VAL A 78 -4.90 7.53 5.97
CA VAL A 78 -3.93 8.04 4.99
C VAL A 78 -2.55 8.13 5.62
N GLY A 79 -1.52 7.77 4.86
CA GLY A 79 -0.12 7.91 5.22
C GLY A 79 0.50 9.20 4.69
N GLY A 80 1.80 9.17 4.46
CA GLY A 80 2.56 10.30 3.93
C GLY A 80 4.02 10.26 4.38
N PRO A 81 4.86 11.21 3.92
CA PRO A 81 6.32 11.18 4.16
C PRO A 81 6.72 11.24 5.64
N ASP A 82 5.86 11.79 6.50
CA ASP A 82 6.11 11.91 7.95
C ASP A 82 5.45 10.78 8.78
N ILE A 83 4.80 9.82 8.13
CA ILE A 83 4.13 8.68 8.78
C ILE A 83 4.95 7.41 8.55
N VAL A 84 5.31 6.74 9.63
CA VAL A 84 5.97 5.43 9.62
C VAL A 84 4.93 4.37 9.99
N PRO A 85 4.37 3.62 9.03
CA PRO A 85 3.27 2.68 9.29
C PRO A 85 3.58 1.64 10.36
N GLU A 86 4.83 1.17 10.43
CA GLU A 86 5.28 0.21 11.43
C GLU A 86 5.11 0.76 12.85
N GLN A 87 5.41 2.04 13.07
CA GLN A 87 5.26 2.67 14.39
C GLN A 87 3.78 2.84 14.76
N VAL A 88 2.91 3.10 13.78
CA VAL A 88 1.46 3.20 14.00
C VAL A 88 0.89 1.85 14.41
N VAL A 89 1.28 0.77 13.73
CA VAL A 89 0.83 -0.60 14.01
C VAL A 89 1.42 -1.10 15.33
N LEU A 90 2.73 -0.94 15.58
CA LEU A 90 3.37 -1.28 16.84
C LEU A 90 2.75 -0.54 18.03
N GLY A 91 2.35 0.71 17.82
CA GLY A 91 1.65 1.52 18.82
C GLY A 91 0.19 1.12 19.06
N GLY A 92 -0.34 0.14 18.35
CA GLY A 92 -1.73 -0.33 18.46
C GLY A 92 -2.77 0.69 17.99
N GLN A 93 -2.38 1.60 17.09
CA GLN A 93 -3.28 2.60 16.52
C GLN A 93 -3.91 2.14 15.19
N ALA A 94 -3.40 1.05 14.63
CA ALA A 94 -3.95 0.32 13.52
C ALA A 94 -3.63 -1.18 13.68
N GLU A 95 -4.52 -2.03 13.20
CA GLU A 95 -4.33 -3.48 13.14
C GLU A 95 -3.47 -3.87 11.97
N PHE A 96 -3.71 -3.24 10.81
CA PHE A 96 -3.04 -3.50 9.54
C PHE A 96 -2.20 -2.29 9.12
N GLY A 97 -1.05 -2.54 8.53
CA GLY A 97 -0.22 -1.53 7.88
C GLY A 97 0.17 -1.95 6.48
N ILE A 98 0.40 -0.97 5.61
CA ILE A 98 1.00 -1.14 4.28
C ILE A 98 2.37 -0.51 4.31
N ASP A 99 3.41 -1.27 4.01
CA ASP A 99 4.74 -0.72 3.74
C ASP A 99 5.58 -1.71 2.90
N TRP A 100 6.79 -1.29 2.55
CA TRP A 100 7.75 -2.07 1.83
C TRP A 100 8.42 -3.13 2.73
N LEU A 101 8.74 -4.28 2.15
CA LEU A 101 9.25 -5.40 2.92
C LEU A 101 10.61 -5.09 3.58
N ASP A 102 11.48 -4.33 2.93
CA ASP A 102 12.76 -3.93 3.49
C ASP A 102 12.62 -3.04 4.74
N ASN A 103 11.60 -2.16 4.81
CA ASN A 103 11.28 -1.39 6.02
C ASN A 103 10.77 -2.27 7.15
N LEU A 104 9.91 -3.24 6.82
CA LEU A 104 9.45 -4.23 7.79
C LEU A 104 10.64 -5.01 8.37
N LEU A 105 11.57 -5.49 7.52
CA LEU A 105 12.76 -6.19 7.96
C LEU A 105 13.67 -5.31 8.82
N ALA A 106 13.85 -4.03 8.47
CA ALA A 106 14.61 -3.07 9.27
C ALA A 106 13.99 -2.85 10.66
N THR A 107 12.67 -2.78 10.74
CA THR A 107 11.93 -2.66 12.00
C THR A 107 12.07 -3.92 12.84
N ARG A 108 12.00 -5.11 12.25
CA ARG A 108 12.22 -6.39 12.93
C ARG A 108 13.66 -6.53 13.46
N ASP A 109 14.66 -6.10 12.70
CA ASP A 109 16.07 -6.09 13.12
C ASP A 109 16.32 -5.22 14.37
N GLN A 110 15.44 -4.23 14.59
CA GLN A 110 15.37 -3.40 15.79
C GLN A 110 14.43 -3.96 16.88
N ASN A 111 14.04 -5.23 16.80
CA ASN A 111 13.13 -5.96 17.69
C ASN A 111 11.66 -5.47 17.63
N GLY A 112 11.23 -4.87 16.54
CA GLY A 112 9.80 -4.61 16.29
C GLY A 112 9.06 -5.93 16.02
N ASP A 113 8.01 -6.21 16.80
CA ASP A 113 7.20 -7.43 16.65
C ASP A 113 6.09 -7.21 15.60
N ILE A 114 6.47 -7.24 14.33
CA ILE A 114 5.57 -7.14 13.18
C ILE A 114 5.86 -8.27 12.19
N VAL A 115 4.84 -8.66 11.42
CA VAL A 115 4.92 -9.76 10.46
C VAL A 115 4.15 -9.43 9.20
N ASN A 116 4.75 -9.67 8.01
CA ASN A 116 4.05 -9.58 6.73
C ASN A 116 3.06 -10.74 6.61
N ILE A 117 1.81 -10.45 6.26
CA ILE A 117 0.75 -11.44 6.08
C ILE A 117 0.24 -11.54 4.65
N ALA A 118 0.63 -10.59 3.78
CA ALA A 118 0.37 -10.65 2.35
C ALA A 118 1.33 -9.73 1.58
N GLN A 119 1.82 -10.19 0.44
CA GLN A 119 2.66 -9.42 -0.47
C GLN A 119 1.88 -9.05 -1.72
N VAL A 120 1.27 -7.85 -1.71
CA VAL A 120 0.36 -7.43 -2.77
C VAL A 120 1.11 -7.05 -4.05
N PHE A 121 2.15 -6.21 -3.94
CA PHE A 121 3.01 -5.93 -5.09
C PHE A 121 4.06 -7.03 -5.23
N ALA A 122 3.92 -7.85 -6.27
CA ALA A 122 4.84 -8.95 -6.56
C ALA A 122 6.13 -8.48 -7.26
N ARG A 123 6.26 -7.18 -7.56
CA ARG A 123 7.39 -6.58 -8.28
C ARG A 123 7.70 -5.20 -7.72
N SER A 124 8.96 -4.75 -7.90
CA SER A 124 9.38 -3.39 -7.56
C SER A 124 9.08 -2.42 -8.70
N GLY A 125 8.47 -1.29 -8.38
CA GLY A 125 8.27 -0.16 -9.28
C GLY A 125 9.31 0.95 -9.12
N MET A 126 10.29 0.81 -8.20
CA MET A 126 11.25 1.88 -7.94
C MET A 126 12.28 2.02 -9.05
N THR A 127 12.52 3.26 -9.46
CA THR A 127 13.51 3.66 -10.45
C THR A 127 14.28 4.88 -9.95
N GLU A 128 15.43 5.14 -10.59
CA GLU A 128 16.12 6.42 -10.55
C GLU A 128 16.07 7.00 -11.96
N VAL A 129 15.62 8.24 -12.11
CA VAL A 129 15.52 8.89 -13.41
C VAL A 129 16.59 9.95 -13.57
N THR A 130 17.15 10.04 -14.77
CA THR A 130 18.07 11.11 -15.20
C THR A 130 17.65 11.64 -16.55
N TRP A 131 18.05 12.87 -16.88
CA TRP A 131 17.82 13.42 -18.21
C TRP A 131 18.69 12.72 -19.25
N LYS A 132 18.15 12.43 -20.42
CA LYS A 132 18.87 11.80 -21.53
C LYS A 132 20.09 12.60 -21.96
N ASP A 133 19.96 13.92 -21.99
CA ASP A 133 21.00 14.87 -22.38
C ASP A 133 22.14 15.00 -21.35
N SER A 134 21.92 14.53 -20.12
CA SER A 134 22.96 14.54 -19.08
C SER A 134 24.07 13.51 -19.31
N GLY A 135 23.79 12.47 -20.10
CA GLY A 135 24.69 11.33 -20.30
C GLY A 135 24.83 10.41 -19.08
N LEU A 136 23.95 10.55 -18.07
CA LEU A 136 23.94 9.71 -16.87
C LEU A 136 23.00 8.50 -17.11
N ASP A 137 23.51 7.50 -17.82
CA ASP A 137 22.72 6.36 -18.30
C ASP A 137 22.84 5.08 -17.44
N SER A 138 23.50 5.18 -16.30
CA SER A 138 23.75 4.04 -15.41
C SER A 138 23.94 4.51 -13.96
N ILE A 139 23.72 3.62 -12.98
CA ILE A 139 24.00 3.90 -11.57
C ILE A 139 25.47 4.28 -11.36
N ALA A 140 26.38 3.64 -12.08
CA ALA A 140 27.82 3.97 -11.99
C ALA A 140 28.16 5.42 -12.38
N SER A 141 27.35 6.04 -13.26
CA SER A 141 27.54 7.42 -13.69
C SER A 141 27.09 8.47 -12.64
N LEU A 142 26.41 8.06 -11.59
CA LEU A 142 25.93 8.94 -10.53
C LEU A 142 27.03 9.35 -9.54
N LYS A 143 28.25 8.78 -9.62
CA LYS A 143 29.34 9.17 -8.73
C LYS A 143 29.68 10.67 -8.85
N GLY A 144 29.68 11.36 -7.70
CA GLY A 144 29.91 12.80 -7.61
C GLY A 144 28.71 13.66 -8.01
N LYS A 145 27.53 13.08 -8.12
CA LYS A 145 26.28 13.73 -8.54
C LYS A 145 25.37 14.03 -7.38
N LYS A 146 24.41 14.93 -7.60
CA LYS A 146 23.28 15.16 -6.70
C LYS A 146 22.16 14.19 -7.01
N VAL A 147 21.81 13.38 -6.04
CA VAL A 147 20.84 12.31 -6.20
C VAL A 147 19.68 12.52 -5.24
N GLY A 148 18.51 12.77 -5.76
CA GLY A 148 17.29 12.95 -5.00
C GLY A 148 16.69 11.60 -4.62
N VAL A 149 16.30 11.43 -3.35
CA VAL A 149 15.59 10.24 -2.87
C VAL A 149 14.78 10.57 -1.62
N TRP A 150 13.66 9.88 -1.41
CA TRP A 150 12.91 9.98 -0.15
C TRP A 150 13.70 9.28 0.96
N LEU A 151 13.90 10.00 2.08
CA LEU A 151 14.61 9.47 3.25
C LEU A 151 13.62 8.88 4.26
N GLY A 152 14.14 8.02 5.15
CA GLY A 152 13.37 7.39 6.22
C GLY A 152 12.90 5.98 5.86
N GLY A 153 13.69 5.27 5.05
CA GLY A 153 13.47 3.88 4.65
C GLY A 153 13.23 3.68 3.16
N ASN A 154 12.89 4.74 2.42
CA ASN A 154 12.65 4.61 0.97
C ASN A 154 13.94 4.62 0.14
N GLU A 155 15.06 5.08 0.71
CA GLU A 155 16.38 5.16 0.08
C GLU A 155 17.10 3.83 -0.09
N HIS A 156 16.66 2.77 0.58
CA HIS A 156 17.39 1.51 0.70
C HIS A 156 17.76 0.89 -0.66
N LYS A 157 16.82 0.83 -1.60
CA LYS A 157 17.02 0.23 -2.92
C LYS A 157 18.05 0.99 -3.75
N LEU A 158 18.00 2.33 -3.70
CA LEU A 158 18.99 3.19 -4.37
C LEU A 158 20.36 3.04 -3.72
N PHE A 159 20.45 3.08 -2.39
CA PHE A 159 21.71 2.91 -1.68
C PHE A 159 22.33 1.54 -1.94
N ALA A 160 21.50 0.49 -2.03
CA ALA A 160 21.92 -0.83 -2.45
C ALA A 160 22.51 -0.79 -3.87
N ALA A 161 21.84 -0.12 -4.81
CA ALA A 161 22.33 0.00 -6.21
C ALA A 161 23.64 0.81 -6.29
N LEU A 162 23.79 1.88 -5.53
CA LEU A 162 25.03 2.65 -5.44
C LEU A 162 26.17 1.78 -4.88
N ASN A 163 25.97 1.15 -3.73
CA ASN A 163 26.96 0.28 -3.10
C ASN A 163 27.40 -0.87 -4.01
N LYS A 164 26.45 -1.51 -4.70
CA LYS A 164 26.73 -2.56 -5.68
C LYS A 164 27.66 -2.09 -6.82
N ASN A 165 27.59 -0.79 -7.16
CA ASN A 165 28.46 -0.16 -8.16
C ASN A 165 29.73 0.46 -7.54
N GLY A 166 30.04 0.18 -6.28
CA GLY A 166 31.22 0.71 -5.57
C GLY A 166 31.16 2.21 -5.28
N ILE A 167 29.94 2.73 -5.13
CA ILE A 167 29.67 4.14 -4.79
C ILE A 167 29.09 4.16 -3.36
N ASP A 168 29.82 4.79 -2.45
CA ASP A 168 29.33 5.00 -1.09
C ASP A 168 28.31 6.15 -1.09
N PRO A 169 27.03 5.88 -0.73
CA PRO A 169 25.99 6.91 -0.72
C PRO A 169 26.25 8.04 0.28
N GLN A 170 27.14 7.87 1.26
CA GLN A 170 27.46 8.89 2.25
C GLN A 170 28.61 9.81 1.84
N SER A 171 29.46 9.39 0.92
CA SER A 171 30.68 10.15 0.57
C SER A 171 30.88 10.37 -0.93
N ASP A 172 30.32 9.53 -1.78
CA ASP A 172 30.57 9.54 -3.22
C ASP A 172 29.44 10.20 -4.03
N VAL A 173 28.33 10.55 -3.42
CA VAL A 173 27.20 11.30 -4.02
C VAL A 173 26.71 12.36 -3.02
N GLU A 174 26.04 13.38 -3.51
CA GLU A 174 25.29 14.32 -2.68
C GLU A 174 23.84 13.87 -2.62
N VAL A 175 23.45 13.19 -1.54
CA VAL A 175 22.06 12.74 -1.34
C VAL A 175 21.20 13.96 -0.94
N VAL A 176 20.15 14.19 -1.72
CA VAL A 176 19.18 15.27 -1.51
C VAL A 176 17.84 14.67 -1.08
N ALA A 177 17.31 15.13 0.05
CA ALA A 177 15.96 14.71 0.46
C ALA A 177 14.93 15.22 -0.54
N GLN A 178 14.24 14.28 -1.21
CA GLN A 178 13.25 14.57 -2.24
C GLN A 178 11.89 14.75 -1.59
N PRO A 179 11.11 15.80 -1.97
CA PRO A 179 9.70 15.87 -1.65
C PRO A 179 8.89 14.85 -2.45
N PHE A 180 7.56 14.86 -2.33
CA PHE A 180 6.67 13.96 -3.06
C PHE A 180 6.35 14.43 -4.50
N ASP A 181 7.01 15.47 -4.98
CA ASP A 181 6.92 15.98 -6.36
C ASP A 181 8.27 15.92 -7.06
N MET A 182 8.25 16.11 -8.39
CA MET A 182 9.46 16.08 -9.22
C MET A 182 10.05 17.45 -9.52
N ASN A 183 9.70 18.51 -8.77
CA ASN A 183 10.16 19.88 -9.04
C ASN A 183 11.69 20.01 -8.99
N LEU A 184 12.37 19.36 -8.04
CA LEU A 184 13.84 19.37 -7.98
C LEU A 184 14.49 18.82 -9.27
N PHE A 185 13.90 17.75 -9.81
CA PHE A 185 14.37 17.14 -11.06
C PHE A 185 14.03 17.98 -12.28
N LEU A 186 12.79 18.44 -12.39
CA LEU A 186 12.32 19.29 -13.50
C LEU A 186 13.09 20.60 -13.59
N ASN A 187 13.44 21.21 -12.45
CA ASN A 187 14.27 22.41 -12.37
C ASN A 187 15.78 22.13 -12.53
N ARG A 188 16.19 20.87 -12.70
CA ARG A 188 17.60 20.44 -12.79
C ARG A 188 18.42 20.81 -11.54
N GLU A 189 17.79 20.84 -10.37
CA GLU A 189 18.44 21.08 -9.08
C GLU A 189 19.15 19.83 -8.55
N VAL A 190 18.71 18.64 -9.03
CA VAL A 190 19.35 17.34 -8.85
C VAL A 190 19.70 16.73 -10.21
N ASP A 191 20.76 15.92 -10.25
CA ASP A 191 21.20 15.22 -11.45
C ASP A 191 20.38 13.96 -11.73
N ALA A 192 19.89 13.33 -10.67
CA ALA A 192 19.04 12.15 -10.68
C ALA A 192 17.97 12.27 -9.60
N ALA A 193 16.84 11.59 -9.78
CA ALA A 193 15.75 11.59 -8.81
C ALA A 193 15.07 10.22 -8.74
N ALA A 194 14.72 9.80 -7.52
CA ALA A 194 13.91 8.63 -7.31
C ALA A 194 12.50 8.82 -7.89
N ALA A 195 12.00 7.81 -8.55
CA ALA A 195 10.68 7.81 -9.16
C ALA A 195 10.07 6.42 -9.14
N MET A 196 8.84 6.31 -8.65
CA MET A 196 8.05 5.11 -8.87
C MET A 196 7.52 5.12 -10.30
N THR A 197 7.55 3.98 -10.98
CA THR A 197 7.00 3.86 -12.35
C THR A 197 5.56 4.31 -12.43
N TYR A 198 4.82 4.15 -11.35
CA TYR A 198 3.40 4.47 -11.27
C TYR A 198 3.08 5.89 -10.80
N ASN A 199 4.03 6.67 -10.30
CA ASN A 199 3.76 8.00 -9.74
C ASN A 199 4.72 9.06 -10.29
N GLU A 200 5.92 9.21 -9.74
CA GLU A 200 6.82 10.32 -10.06
C GLU A 200 7.31 10.30 -11.50
N LEU A 201 7.44 9.12 -12.11
CA LEU A 201 7.76 9.02 -13.54
C LEU A 201 6.66 9.70 -14.38
N ALA A 202 5.38 9.46 -14.07
CA ALA A 202 4.27 10.13 -14.72
C ALA A 202 4.34 11.66 -14.52
N GLN A 203 4.63 12.13 -13.31
CA GLN A 203 4.74 13.58 -13.03
C GLN A 203 5.75 14.28 -13.95
N VAL A 204 6.82 13.60 -14.38
CA VAL A 204 7.78 14.15 -15.36
C VAL A 204 7.18 14.14 -16.76
N LEU A 205 6.55 13.02 -17.16
CA LEU A 205 5.98 12.85 -18.50
C LEU A 205 4.76 13.77 -18.75
N GLU A 206 4.08 14.19 -17.70
CA GLU A 206 2.92 15.09 -17.72
C GLU A 206 3.31 16.57 -17.92
N GLN A 207 4.60 16.90 -17.90
CA GLN A 207 5.08 18.27 -18.08
C GLN A 207 5.42 18.54 -19.54
N GLU A 208 5.17 19.79 -19.97
CA GLU A 208 5.62 20.27 -21.28
C GLU A 208 7.13 20.53 -21.26
N ASN A 209 7.83 19.99 -22.25
CA ASN A 209 9.21 20.34 -22.53
C ASN A 209 9.25 21.77 -23.09
N PRO A 210 9.88 22.74 -22.39
CA PRO A 210 9.89 24.14 -22.79
C PRO A 210 10.58 24.41 -24.12
N ASP A 211 11.41 23.49 -24.60
CA ASP A 211 12.15 23.64 -25.87
C ASP A 211 11.30 23.21 -27.08
N THR A 212 10.37 22.28 -26.89
CA THR A 212 9.53 21.71 -27.99
C THR A 212 8.07 22.13 -27.92
N GLY A 213 7.56 22.42 -26.72
CA GLY A 213 6.13 22.65 -26.45
C GLY A 213 5.29 21.37 -26.44
N GLU A 214 5.94 20.22 -26.48
CA GLU A 214 5.31 18.88 -26.39
C GLU A 214 5.57 18.30 -25.00
N LEU A 215 4.80 17.31 -24.56
CA LEU A 215 5.07 16.61 -23.28
C LEU A 215 6.42 15.89 -23.35
N TYR A 216 7.09 15.79 -22.21
CA TYR A 216 8.25 14.91 -22.09
C TYR A 216 7.83 13.45 -22.36
N THR A 217 8.77 12.69 -22.91
CA THR A 217 8.60 11.28 -23.24
C THR A 217 9.66 10.43 -22.58
N LEU A 218 9.52 9.12 -22.59
CA LEU A 218 10.55 8.20 -22.12
C LEU A 218 11.87 8.34 -22.90
N ASP A 219 11.84 8.86 -24.13
CA ASP A 219 13.04 9.11 -24.92
C ASP A 219 13.88 10.31 -24.40
N ASP A 220 13.26 11.17 -23.59
CA ASP A 220 13.93 12.31 -22.93
C ASP A 220 14.64 11.89 -21.64
N LEU A 221 14.41 10.67 -21.15
CA LEU A 221 14.85 10.16 -19.86
C LEU A 221 15.73 8.91 -19.99
N ASN A 222 16.62 8.70 -19.01
CA ASN A 222 17.13 7.39 -18.68
C ASN A 222 16.38 6.92 -17.41
N VAL A 223 15.70 5.80 -17.49
CA VAL A 223 14.94 5.20 -16.38
C VAL A 223 15.73 4.01 -15.86
N LEU A 224 16.40 4.19 -14.72
CA LEU A 224 17.28 3.19 -14.11
C LEU A 224 16.48 2.37 -13.11
N LYS A 225 15.87 1.27 -13.55
CA LYS A 225 15.01 0.43 -12.70
C LYS A 225 15.83 -0.34 -11.68
N MET A 226 15.45 -0.28 -10.40
CA MET A 226 16.14 -0.99 -9.32
C MET A 226 16.05 -2.50 -9.50
N SER A 227 14.98 -3.02 -10.06
CA SER A 227 14.84 -4.45 -10.41
C SER A 227 15.89 -4.91 -11.43
N GLU A 228 16.20 -4.09 -12.45
CA GLU A 228 17.24 -4.39 -13.44
C GLU A 228 18.65 -4.24 -12.86
N GLN A 229 18.82 -3.46 -11.81
CA GLN A 229 20.06 -3.36 -11.05
C GLN A 229 20.25 -4.55 -10.09
N GLY A 230 19.22 -5.39 -9.89
CA GLY A 230 19.20 -6.47 -8.92
C GLY A 230 19.16 -5.96 -7.47
N THR A 231 18.49 -4.83 -7.26
CA THR A 231 18.22 -4.21 -5.95
C THR A 231 16.76 -3.81 -5.80
N GLY A 232 15.87 -4.37 -6.62
CA GLY A 232 14.43 -4.20 -6.56
C GLY A 232 13.81 -5.04 -5.45
N ALA A 233 13.89 -4.59 -4.21
CA ALA A 233 13.23 -5.23 -3.08
C ALA A 233 11.70 -5.10 -3.20
N LEU A 234 10.95 -6.05 -2.61
CA LEU A 234 9.49 -6.08 -2.63
C LEU A 234 8.89 -4.85 -1.94
N GLU A 235 7.85 -4.32 -2.55
CA GLU A 235 7.12 -3.13 -2.10
C GLU A 235 5.78 -3.52 -1.48
N ASP A 236 4.89 -2.62 -1.34
CA ASP A 236 3.56 -2.66 -0.70
C ASP A 236 3.02 -4.06 -0.29
N GLY A 237 3.43 -4.48 0.91
CA GLY A 237 2.90 -5.65 1.60
C GLY A 237 1.98 -5.24 2.74
N VAL A 238 1.08 -6.14 3.13
CA VAL A 238 0.24 -5.98 4.33
C VAL A 238 0.93 -6.64 5.51
N PHE A 239 1.03 -5.91 6.61
CA PHE A 239 1.61 -6.43 7.84
C PHE A 239 0.75 -6.12 9.07
N VAL A 240 0.98 -6.87 10.13
CA VAL A 240 0.31 -6.77 11.43
C VAL A 240 1.33 -6.92 12.57
N ARG A 241 0.92 -6.65 13.83
CA ARG A 241 1.75 -7.04 14.99
C ARG A 241 1.78 -8.56 15.15
N GLY A 242 2.97 -9.06 15.56
CA GLY A 242 3.17 -10.49 15.81
C GLY A 242 2.35 -11.01 16.97
N ASP A 243 2.22 -10.25 18.07
CA ASP A 243 1.37 -10.61 19.21
C ASP A 243 -0.13 -10.62 18.86
N TRP A 244 -0.58 -9.69 18.02
CA TRP A 244 -1.97 -9.58 17.61
C TRP A 244 -2.43 -10.78 16.77
N ILE A 245 -1.58 -11.25 15.85
CA ILE A 245 -1.93 -12.35 14.93
C ILE A 245 -1.89 -13.73 15.60
N GLN A 246 -1.45 -13.84 16.88
CA GLN A 246 -1.45 -15.10 17.61
C GLN A 246 -2.86 -15.47 18.15
N ASP A 247 -3.76 -14.50 18.26
CA ASP A 247 -5.15 -14.75 18.67
C ASP A 247 -5.96 -15.32 17.52
N GLU A 248 -6.69 -16.44 17.75
CA GLU A 248 -7.47 -17.12 16.71
C GLU A 248 -8.57 -16.23 16.10
N GLY A 249 -9.16 -15.33 16.89
CA GLY A 249 -10.15 -14.39 16.41
C GLY A 249 -9.52 -13.37 15.45
N ASN A 250 -8.32 -12.91 15.74
CA ASN A 250 -7.58 -11.98 14.88
C ASN A 250 -7.08 -12.65 13.59
N GLN A 251 -6.76 -13.96 13.63
CA GLN A 251 -6.42 -14.73 12.43
C GLN A 251 -7.61 -14.83 11.46
N ASP A 252 -8.81 -15.01 11.99
CA ASP A 252 -10.04 -14.98 11.20
C ASP A 252 -10.28 -13.59 10.60
N ILE A 253 -10.14 -12.53 11.41
CA ILE A 253 -10.23 -11.14 10.94
C ILE A 253 -9.22 -10.87 9.81
N ALA A 254 -7.96 -11.30 9.98
CA ALA A 254 -6.91 -11.13 8.96
C ALA A 254 -7.28 -11.83 7.65
N THR A 255 -7.79 -13.05 7.71
CA THR A 255 -8.20 -13.81 6.51
C THR A 255 -9.34 -13.12 5.78
N ARG A 256 -10.39 -12.67 6.51
CA ARG A 256 -11.53 -11.93 5.95
C ARG A 256 -11.12 -10.59 5.36
N PHE A 257 -10.23 -9.86 6.05
CA PHE A 257 -9.67 -8.58 5.56
C PHE A 257 -8.90 -8.77 4.25
N LEU A 258 -8.01 -9.78 4.18
CA LEU A 258 -7.25 -10.06 2.97
C LEU A 258 -8.17 -10.51 1.82
N LYS A 259 -9.17 -11.37 2.08
CA LYS A 259 -10.14 -11.81 1.08
C LYS A 259 -10.87 -10.63 0.44
N ALA A 260 -11.39 -9.71 1.27
CA ALA A 260 -12.08 -8.52 0.81
C ALA A 260 -11.15 -7.57 0.04
N SER A 261 -9.93 -7.34 0.56
CA SER A 261 -8.91 -6.50 -0.08
C SER A 261 -8.51 -7.06 -1.45
N PHE A 262 -8.26 -8.35 -1.55
CA PHE A 262 -7.89 -9.00 -2.82
C PHE A 262 -9.04 -8.94 -3.84
N LYS A 263 -10.30 -9.09 -3.39
CA LYS A 263 -11.47 -8.89 -4.23
C LYS A 263 -11.53 -7.46 -4.78
N GLY A 264 -11.16 -6.45 -3.96
CA GLY A 264 -11.04 -5.06 -4.39
C GLY A 264 -9.97 -4.86 -5.46
N TRP A 265 -8.80 -5.49 -5.31
CA TRP A 265 -7.73 -5.43 -6.33
C TRP A 265 -8.12 -6.15 -7.63
N ILE A 266 -8.83 -7.29 -7.55
CA ILE A 266 -9.39 -7.98 -8.72
C ILE A 266 -10.41 -7.10 -9.42
N PHE A 267 -11.29 -6.43 -8.66
CA PHE A 267 -12.25 -5.45 -9.20
C PHE A 267 -11.52 -4.33 -9.95
N CYS A 268 -10.49 -3.73 -9.38
CA CYS A 268 -9.70 -2.67 -10.00
C CYS A 268 -8.98 -3.11 -11.28
N ARG A 269 -8.55 -4.37 -11.35
CA ARG A 269 -7.99 -4.95 -12.58
C ARG A 269 -9.03 -5.08 -13.69
N ASP A 270 -10.21 -5.56 -13.33
CA ASP A 270 -11.25 -5.96 -14.28
C ASP A 270 -12.21 -4.80 -14.66
N ASN A 271 -12.28 -3.76 -13.81
CA ASN A 271 -13.18 -2.60 -13.95
C ASN A 271 -12.38 -1.31 -13.66
N SER A 272 -11.38 -1.02 -14.52
CA SER A 272 -10.43 0.07 -14.27
C SER A 272 -11.08 1.45 -14.18
N ASP A 273 -12.08 1.74 -15.01
CA ASP A 273 -12.75 3.03 -15.03
C ASP A 273 -13.56 3.29 -13.75
N GLU A 274 -14.30 2.26 -13.28
CA GLU A 274 -15.06 2.34 -12.03
C GLU A 274 -14.13 2.42 -10.82
N CYS A 275 -13.01 1.68 -10.84
CA CYS A 275 -12.01 1.75 -9.77
C CYS A 275 -11.31 3.11 -9.74
N LEU A 276 -10.99 3.69 -10.89
CA LEU A 276 -10.46 5.05 -11.01
C LEU A 276 -11.41 6.06 -10.36
N GLN A 277 -12.70 5.98 -10.66
CA GLN A 277 -13.70 6.88 -10.06
C GLN A 277 -13.73 6.75 -8.52
N ILE A 278 -13.63 5.53 -7.99
CA ILE A 278 -13.56 5.30 -6.54
C ILE A 278 -12.33 6.00 -5.93
N VAL A 279 -11.18 5.95 -6.62
CA VAL A 279 -9.97 6.65 -6.16
C VAL A 279 -10.19 8.16 -6.13
N LEU A 280 -10.74 8.73 -7.21
CA LEU A 280 -11.04 10.17 -7.32
C LEU A 280 -12.05 10.64 -6.29
N ASP A 281 -13.07 9.84 -5.96
CA ASP A 281 -14.05 10.14 -4.92
C ASP A 281 -13.40 10.22 -3.51
N ASN A 282 -12.34 9.44 -3.28
CA ASN A 282 -11.57 9.49 -2.03
C ASN A 282 -10.51 10.60 -2.02
N GLY A 283 -10.10 11.08 -3.20
CA GLY A 283 -9.11 12.15 -3.37
C GLY A 283 -9.56 13.18 -4.41
N PRO A 284 -10.52 14.08 -4.08
CA PRO A 284 -11.17 14.97 -5.06
C PRO A 284 -10.24 16.06 -5.65
N THR A 285 -8.98 16.10 -5.29
CA THR A 285 -7.94 17.00 -5.85
C THR A 285 -6.94 16.26 -6.72
N LEU A 286 -7.13 14.97 -6.94
CA LEU A 286 -6.26 14.14 -7.78
C LEU A 286 -6.61 14.37 -9.26
N GLY A 287 -5.58 14.43 -10.11
CA GLY A 287 -5.75 14.48 -11.57
C GLY A 287 -6.17 13.12 -12.12
N GLU A 288 -7.22 13.08 -12.92
CA GLU A 288 -7.79 11.84 -13.47
C GLU A 288 -6.78 11.08 -14.33
N GLY A 289 -6.08 11.79 -15.24
CA GLY A 289 -5.08 11.19 -16.11
C GLY A 289 -3.92 10.58 -15.35
N HIS A 290 -3.42 11.28 -14.31
CA HIS A 290 -2.37 10.76 -13.44
C HIS A 290 -2.80 9.49 -12.71
N GLN A 291 -4.02 9.48 -12.14
CA GLN A 291 -4.51 8.31 -11.41
C GLN A 291 -4.80 7.13 -12.33
N ASN A 292 -5.21 7.37 -13.58
CA ASN A 292 -5.39 6.33 -14.59
C ASN A 292 -4.05 5.68 -14.96
N TRP A 293 -3.00 6.50 -15.21
CA TRP A 293 -1.64 5.99 -15.39
C TRP A 293 -1.19 5.17 -14.19
N GLN A 294 -1.37 5.72 -13.00
CA GLN A 294 -0.94 5.09 -11.75
C GLN A 294 -1.62 3.73 -11.56
N LEU A 295 -2.93 3.64 -11.74
CA LEU A 295 -3.68 2.39 -11.62
C LEU A 295 -3.18 1.32 -12.59
N ASN A 296 -2.90 1.72 -13.84
CA ASN A 296 -2.37 0.80 -14.85
C ASN A 296 -0.97 0.28 -14.47
N GLU A 297 -0.06 1.16 -14.05
CA GLU A 297 1.30 0.76 -13.66
C GLU A 297 1.30 -0.13 -12.41
N ILE A 298 0.42 0.15 -11.43
CA ILE A 298 0.24 -0.68 -10.24
C ILE A 298 -0.27 -2.07 -10.60
N ASN A 299 -1.23 -2.16 -11.51
CA ASN A 299 -1.70 -3.46 -12.00
C ASN A 299 -0.56 -4.28 -12.62
N LYS A 300 0.43 -3.66 -13.26
CA LYS A 300 1.63 -4.36 -13.78
C LYS A 300 2.54 -4.88 -12.67
N LEU A 301 2.52 -4.28 -11.47
CA LEU A 301 3.28 -4.78 -10.32
C LEU A 301 2.58 -5.95 -9.63
N ILE A 302 1.26 -6.05 -9.73
CA ILE A 302 0.44 -7.10 -9.11
C ILE A 302 0.27 -8.29 -10.08
N TRP A 303 -0.08 -8.02 -11.34
CA TRP A 303 -0.50 -9.02 -12.32
C TRP A 303 0.49 -9.21 -13.47
N PRO A 304 0.56 -10.43 -14.06
CA PRO A 304 0.06 -11.68 -13.52
C PRO A 304 0.88 -12.14 -12.31
N ASN A 305 0.27 -12.97 -11.44
CA ASN A 305 0.92 -13.57 -10.28
C ASN A 305 0.58 -15.07 -10.22
N ASP A 306 1.55 -15.93 -10.45
CA ASP A 306 1.35 -17.37 -10.54
C ASP A 306 0.90 -18.01 -9.23
N LEU A 307 1.25 -17.42 -8.08
CA LEU A 307 0.86 -17.90 -6.76
C LEU A 307 -0.54 -17.41 -6.33
N GLY A 308 -1.05 -16.37 -7.02
CA GLY A 308 -2.24 -15.62 -6.64
C GLY A 308 -1.89 -14.36 -5.87
N ILE A 309 -2.79 -13.36 -5.96
CA ILE A 309 -2.58 -12.05 -5.32
C ILE A 309 -2.28 -12.20 -3.83
N GLY A 310 -1.29 -11.47 -3.36
CA GLY A 310 -0.94 -11.38 -1.94
C GLY A 310 -0.16 -12.56 -1.38
N VAL A 311 0.02 -13.66 -2.13
CA VAL A 311 0.81 -14.79 -1.68
C VAL A 311 2.30 -14.49 -1.85
N MET A 312 3.06 -14.60 -0.75
CA MET A 312 4.51 -14.38 -0.77
C MET A 312 5.20 -15.43 -1.63
N ASN A 313 6.05 -14.98 -2.56
CA ASN A 313 7.01 -15.85 -3.22
C ASN A 313 8.27 -15.97 -2.34
N PRO A 314 8.64 -17.18 -1.87
CA PRO A 314 9.80 -17.34 -1.00
C PRO A 314 11.12 -16.85 -1.65
N ASP A 315 11.31 -17.06 -2.95
CA ASP A 315 12.53 -16.64 -3.64
C ASP A 315 12.66 -15.10 -3.71
N ASP A 316 11.53 -14.40 -3.86
CA ASP A 316 11.49 -12.93 -3.86
C ASP A 316 11.67 -12.36 -2.44
N PHE A 317 11.14 -13.06 -1.42
CA PHE A 317 11.42 -12.74 -0.02
C PHE A 317 12.91 -12.88 0.29
N ASP A 318 13.52 -14.03 -0.05
CA ASP A 318 14.94 -14.31 0.18
C ASP A 318 15.82 -13.29 -0.55
N THR A 319 15.43 -12.92 -1.80
CA THR A 319 16.12 -11.88 -2.58
C THR A 319 16.06 -10.53 -1.86
N THR A 320 14.88 -10.12 -1.37
CA THR A 320 14.71 -8.87 -0.63
C THR A 320 15.51 -8.87 0.68
N ALA A 321 15.48 -9.97 1.42
CA ALA A 321 16.23 -10.14 2.65
C ALA A 321 17.75 -10.09 2.41
N GLN A 322 18.20 -10.72 1.31
CA GLN A 322 19.62 -10.71 0.92
C GLN A 322 20.08 -9.28 0.54
N ILE A 323 19.26 -8.52 -0.22
CA ILE A 323 19.53 -7.12 -0.52
C ILE A 323 19.63 -6.32 0.79
N ALA A 324 18.70 -6.53 1.72
CA ALA A 324 18.67 -5.81 2.98
C ALA A 324 19.93 -6.05 3.84
N ILE A 325 20.43 -7.29 3.90
CA ILE A 325 21.65 -7.61 4.66
C ILE A 325 22.93 -7.16 3.93
N ASP A 326 23.04 -7.41 2.63
CA ASP A 326 24.23 -7.12 1.84
C ASP A 326 24.55 -5.60 1.80
N TYR A 327 23.51 -4.78 1.84
CA TYR A 327 23.63 -3.32 1.76
C TYR A 327 23.37 -2.58 3.08
N GLY A 328 23.26 -3.34 4.18
CA GLY A 328 23.27 -2.79 5.54
C GLY A 328 21.96 -2.17 6.01
N VAL A 329 20.85 -2.49 5.37
CA VAL A 329 19.50 -2.14 5.82
C VAL A 329 19.20 -2.88 7.14
N ILE A 330 19.57 -4.16 7.20
CA ILE A 330 19.53 -4.99 8.40
C ILE A 330 20.94 -5.50 8.74
N LYS A 331 21.17 -5.84 10.02
CA LYS A 331 22.45 -6.35 10.52
C LYS A 331 22.45 -7.85 10.72
N ASN A 332 21.29 -8.43 10.94
CA ASN A 332 21.09 -9.85 11.16
C ASN A 332 20.28 -10.43 9.99
N GLU A 333 20.50 -11.71 9.70
CA GLU A 333 19.70 -12.39 8.68
C GLU A 333 18.21 -12.32 9.04
N ALA A 334 17.37 -12.09 8.03
CA ALA A 334 15.93 -12.07 8.22
C ALA A 334 15.43 -13.43 8.71
N SER A 335 14.63 -13.44 9.74
CA SER A 335 14.04 -14.65 10.28
C SER A 335 12.92 -15.17 9.37
N SER A 336 12.78 -16.49 9.26
CA SER A 336 11.74 -17.14 8.44
C SER A 336 10.31 -16.86 8.91
N ASP A 337 10.14 -16.32 10.13
CA ASP A 337 8.85 -15.88 10.67
C ASP A 337 8.55 -14.40 10.37
N ALA A 338 9.37 -13.74 9.54
CA ALA A 338 9.10 -12.37 9.11
C ALA A 338 7.88 -12.26 8.19
N TYR A 339 7.42 -13.39 7.62
CA TYR A 339 6.15 -13.45 6.91
C TYR A 339 5.36 -14.72 7.27
N ILE A 340 4.03 -14.63 7.15
CA ILE A 340 3.09 -15.74 7.31
C ILE A 340 2.10 -15.66 6.15
N ASP A 341 2.20 -16.56 5.18
CA ASP A 341 1.38 -16.56 3.98
C ASP A 341 0.07 -17.39 4.10
N THR A 342 -0.16 -18.02 5.25
CA THR A 342 -1.32 -18.88 5.51
C THR A 342 -2.63 -18.13 5.28
N TYR A 343 -2.72 -16.87 5.73
CA TYR A 343 -3.94 -16.07 5.63
C TYR A 343 -4.19 -15.62 4.18
N ALA A 344 -3.14 -15.19 3.47
CA ALA A 344 -3.22 -14.85 2.04
C ALA A 344 -3.61 -16.06 1.20
N LYS A 345 -3.03 -17.24 1.46
CA LYS A 345 -3.39 -18.49 0.78
C LYS A 345 -4.85 -18.88 1.04
N ALA A 346 -5.32 -18.76 2.29
CA ALA A 346 -6.71 -19.05 2.62
C ALA A 346 -7.69 -18.11 1.91
N ALA A 347 -7.37 -16.80 1.85
CA ALA A 347 -8.14 -15.80 1.12
C ALA A 347 -8.19 -16.09 -0.38
N VAL A 348 -7.04 -16.42 -0.99
CA VAL A 348 -6.94 -16.80 -2.41
C VAL A 348 -7.76 -18.06 -2.72
N GLU A 349 -7.69 -19.10 -1.89
CA GLU A 349 -8.47 -20.31 -2.11
C GLU A 349 -9.99 -20.07 -1.97
N ALA A 350 -10.40 -19.23 -1.03
CA ALA A 350 -11.80 -18.83 -0.91
C ALA A 350 -12.29 -18.08 -2.16
N LEU A 351 -11.50 -17.11 -2.66
CA LEU A 351 -11.83 -16.37 -3.89
C LEU A 351 -11.85 -17.26 -5.13
N LYS A 352 -10.95 -18.24 -5.24
CA LYS A 352 -10.99 -19.25 -6.31
C LYS A 352 -12.26 -20.09 -6.24
N ALA A 353 -12.69 -20.48 -5.04
CA ALA A 353 -13.93 -21.22 -4.85
C ALA A 353 -15.16 -20.40 -5.26
N ASP A 354 -15.11 -19.08 -5.09
CA ASP A 354 -16.10 -18.13 -5.57
C ASP A 354 -15.99 -17.84 -7.09
N GLY A 355 -15.02 -18.45 -7.79
CA GLY A 355 -14.80 -18.32 -9.23
C GLY A 355 -13.98 -17.12 -9.68
N ALA A 356 -13.30 -16.43 -8.76
CA ALA A 356 -12.46 -15.26 -9.10
C ALA A 356 -11.13 -15.68 -9.76
N ASP A 357 -10.67 -14.91 -10.75
CA ASP A 357 -9.33 -15.03 -11.32
C ASP A 357 -8.31 -14.31 -10.40
N VAL A 358 -7.77 -15.03 -9.44
CA VAL A 358 -6.80 -14.54 -8.47
C VAL A 358 -5.38 -14.41 -9.02
N ASN A 359 -5.12 -14.93 -10.21
CA ASN A 359 -3.80 -14.94 -10.84
C ASN A 359 -3.64 -13.84 -11.90
N GLY A 360 -4.73 -13.40 -12.52
CA GLY A 360 -4.69 -12.45 -13.62
C GLY A 360 -3.90 -12.95 -14.84
N ALA A 361 -3.87 -14.29 -15.07
CA ALA A 361 -3.01 -14.91 -16.07
C ALA A 361 -3.31 -14.46 -17.52
N SER A 362 -4.54 -14.06 -17.79
CA SER A 362 -4.96 -13.55 -19.11
C SER A 362 -4.95 -12.02 -19.19
N TRP A 363 -4.70 -11.33 -18.09
CA TRP A 363 -4.68 -9.88 -18.07
C TRP A 363 -3.50 -9.32 -18.86
N GLN A 364 -3.76 -8.29 -19.64
CA GLN A 364 -2.75 -7.54 -20.37
C GLN A 364 -2.94 -6.07 -20.05
N ALA A 365 -1.85 -5.40 -19.68
CA ALA A 365 -1.88 -3.97 -19.40
C ALA A 365 -2.39 -3.20 -20.63
N PRO A 366 -3.45 -2.40 -20.50
CA PRO A 366 -3.85 -1.47 -21.55
C PRO A 366 -2.75 -0.42 -21.79
N THR A 367 -2.77 0.19 -22.97
CA THR A 367 -1.98 1.40 -23.20
C THR A 367 -2.74 2.58 -22.60
N VAL A 368 -2.12 3.27 -21.66
CA VAL A 368 -2.64 4.52 -21.10
C VAL A 368 -1.77 5.65 -21.61
N GLU A 369 -2.40 6.67 -22.17
CA GLU A 369 -1.71 7.87 -22.62
C GLU A 369 -1.49 8.82 -21.44
N VAL A 370 -0.33 9.46 -21.40
CA VAL A 370 -0.04 10.53 -20.45
C VAL A 370 -0.77 11.79 -20.88
N THR A 371 -1.40 12.48 -19.94
CA THR A 371 -2.12 13.73 -20.18
C THR A 371 -1.36 14.92 -19.59
N ALA A 372 -1.48 16.09 -20.19
CA ALA A 372 -0.82 17.29 -19.70
C ALA A 372 -1.29 17.64 -18.28
N GLY A 373 -0.33 17.76 -17.34
CA GLY A 373 -0.62 18.05 -15.94
C GLY A 373 -1.34 16.92 -15.19
N GLY A 374 -1.51 15.74 -15.83
CA GLY A 374 -2.20 14.60 -15.22
C GLY A 374 -3.73 14.74 -15.14
N GLU A 375 -4.31 15.66 -15.90
CA GLU A 375 -5.77 15.97 -15.91
C GLU A 375 -6.58 14.98 -16.78
#